data_91501cc7e61b46018f69735d46c75e0a
#
_entry.id   91501cc7e61b46018f69735d46c75e0a
#
_cell.length_a   1.000
_cell.length_b   1.000
_cell.length_c   1.000
_cell.angle_alpha   90.00
_cell.angle_beta   90.00
_cell.angle_gamma   90.00
#
_symmetry.space_group_name_H-M   'P 1'
#
loop_
_entity.id
_entity.type
_entity.pdbx_description
1 polymer ?
#
loop_
_entity_poly.entity_id
_entity_poly.type
_entity_poly.pdbx_seq_one_letter_code
_entity_poly.pdbx_strand_id
1 'polypeptide(L)'
;MGKVAVVTGAAGGMGRAIVARLLADGHAVVGFDVDEGGLAEMAQDGFAGMVVDLMEATAIKEAFAEIEGMLGGVDVLVNNAGTCFMSEFPDIPVDEFERQMTLNFSAAFHCCQAAIKLMAGRDGVRKIVNISSNGAYNFDVFDPPHYRASKAALDNLTKDLARRFASDKIAVNSIAPAMTETPLFGVLSEDVLAKAVAQMPHGRAMQPAEIADWVGFLVSPAGDISSGNVIILNQGRDVR
;
A
#
# COMPACT_ATOMS: atom_id res chain seq x y z
N MET A 1 -4.97 5.43 24.14
CA MET A 1 -3.88 5.73 23.18
C MET A 1 -4.35 5.28 21.80
N GLY A 2 -4.05 6.07 20.77
CA GLY A 2 -4.29 5.63 19.38
C GLY A 2 -3.45 4.39 19.04
N LYS A 3 -3.84 3.67 17.98
CA LYS A 3 -3.10 2.51 17.48
C LYS A 3 -1.78 2.96 16.83
N VAL A 4 -0.76 2.09 16.83
CA VAL A 4 0.49 2.31 16.11
C VAL A 4 0.33 1.81 14.68
N ALA A 5 0.47 2.70 13.71
CA ALA A 5 0.35 2.41 12.29
C ALA A 5 1.68 2.58 11.55
N VAL A 6 2.01 1.64 10.67
CA VAL A 6 3.16 1.73 9.75
C VAL A 6 2.63 1.92 8.34
N VAL A 7 3.15 2.90 7.60
CA VAL A 7 2.81 3.18 6.21
C VAL A 7 4.08 3.16 5.36
N THR A 8 4.14 2.27 4.36
CA THR A 8 5.28 2.22 3.42
C THR A 8 5.04 3.14 2.23
N GLY A 9 6.11 3.73 1.67
CA GLY A 9 6.00 4.74 0.61
C GLY A 9 5.29 5.99 1.11
N ALA A 10 5.57 6.39 2.36
CA ALA A 10 4.84 7.43 3.08
C ALA A 10 5.00 8.83 2.46
N ALA A 11 6.16 9.13 1.88
CA ALA A 11 6.44 10.42 1.23
C ALA A 11 5.80 10.56 -0.16
N GLY A 12 5.29 9.48 -0.75
CA GLY A 12 4.60 9.49 -2.05
C GLY A 12 3.17 10.05 -1.99
N GLY A 13 2.54 10.25 -3.16
CA GLY A 13 1.22 10.89 -3.26
C GLY A 13 0.12 10.23 -2.43
N MET A 14 -0.13 8.93 -2.64
CA MET A 14 -1.10 8.19 -1.82
C MET A 14 -0.62 8.01 -0.38
N GLY A 15 0.69 7.80 -0.17
CA GLY A 15 1.29 7.63 1.15
C GLY A 15 1.04 8.83 2.06
N ARG A 16 1.30 10.04 1.58
CA ARG A 16 1.03 11.30 2.31
C ARG A 16 -0.44 11.43 2.72
N ALA A 17 -1.36 11.10 1.80
CA ALA A 17 -2.79 11.16 2.09
C ALA A 17 -3.21 10.11 3.14
N ILE A 18 -2.67 8.89 3.06
CA ILE A 18 -2.92 7.81 4.03
C ILE A 18 -2.38 8.21 5.41
N VAL A 19 -1.15 8.71 5.48
CA VAL A 19 -0.57 9.20 6.74
C VAL A 19 -1.43 10.29 7.36
N ALA A 20 -1.83 11.31 6.57
CA ALA A 20 -2.67 12.41 7.05
C ALA A 20 -4.01 11.91 7.60
N ARG A 21 -4.63 10.94 6.91
CA ARG A 21 -5.88 10.32 7.34
C ARG A 21 -5.72 9.56 8.66
N LEU A 22 -4.71 8.73 8.79
CA LEU A 22 -4.48 7.93 10.00
C LEU A 22 -4.13 8.81 11.21
N LEU A 23 -3.39 9.90 11.02
CA LEU A 23 -3.13 10.90 12.05
C LEU A 23 -4.42 11.60 12.50
N ALA A 24 -5.28 11.99 11.53
CA ALA A 24 -6.59 12.60 11.83
C ALA A 24 -7.51 11.64 12.59
N ASP A 25 -7.40 10.33 12.35
CA ASP A 25 -8.12 9.27 13.08
C ASP A 25 -7.49 8.98 14.47
N GLY A 26 -6.42 9.70 14.86
CA GLY A 26 -5.79 9.62 16.19
C GLY A 26 -4.76 8.50 16.35
N HIS A 27 -4.23 7.96 15.25
CA HIS A 27 -3.16 6.97 15.31
C HIS A 27 -1.78 7.63 15.44
N ALA A 28 -0.83 6.95 16.08
CA ALA A 28 0.59 7.24 15.92
C ALA A 28 1.09 6.57 14.63
N VAL A 29 1.70 7.32 13.72
CA VAL A 29 2.08 6.83 12.39
C VAL A 29 3.59 6.84 12.21
N VAL A 30 4.15 5.69 11.81
CA VAL A 30 5.54 5.58 11.34
C VAL A 30 5.52 5.44 9.82
N GLY A 31 6.16 6.37 9.13
CA GLY A 31 6.27 6.37 7.68
C GLY A 31 7.62 5.82 7.23
N PHE A 32 7.63 4.80 6.36
CA PHE A 32 8.83 4.31 5.69
C PHE A 32 8.91 4.87 4.28
N ASP A 33 10.02 5.45 3.92
CA ASP A 33 10.34 5.89 2.56
C ASP A 33 11.87 5.98 2.38
N VAL A 34 12.34 6.04 1.14
CA VAL A 34 13.74 6.36 0.82
C VAL A 34 13.95 7.87 0.67
N ASP A 35 12.90 8.64 0.50
CA ASP A 35 12.92 10.10 0.38
C ASP A 35 12.97 10.76 1.76
N GLU A 36 14.18 10.96 2.27
CA GLU A 36 14.44 11.63 3.56
C GLU A 36 13.85 13.05 3.59
N GLY A 37 14.00 13.80 2.49
CA GLY A 37 13.45 15.16 2.37
C GLY A 37 11.93 15.17 2.46
N GLY A 38 11.29 14.27 1.71
CA GLY A 38 9.84 14.10 1.73
C GLY A 38 9.30 13.68 3.10
N LEU A 39 10.01 12.83 3.82
CA LEU A 39 9.66 12.46 5.21
C LEU A 39 9.82 13.64 6.17
N ALA A 40 10.89 14.43 6.03
CA ALA A 40 11.13 15.59 6.88
C ALA A 40 10.05 16.69 6.71
N GLU A 41 9.55 16.90 5.50
CA GLU A 41 8.43 17.83 5.23
C GLU A 41 7.12 17.41 5.93
N MET A 42 6.97 16.13 6.26
CA MET A 42 5.79 15.58 6.93
C MET A 42 5.88 15.64 8.45
N ALA A 43 6.97 16.15 9.02
CA ALA A 43 7.19 16.19 10.45
C ALA A 43 6.08 16.94 11.20
N GLN A 44 5.36 16.23 12.06
CA GLN A 44 4.29 16.77 12.90
C GLN A 44 4.04 15.83 14.08
N ASP A 45 3.24 16.29 15.05
CA ASP A 45 2.87 15.47 16.20
C ASP A 45 2.18 14.17 15.77
N GLY A 46 2.64 13.07 16.33
CA GLY A 46 2.11 11.73 16.02
C GLY A 46 2.71 11.06 14.79
N PHE A 47 3.59 11.75 14.01
CA PHE A 47 4.30 11.18 12.87
C PHE A 47 5.79 11.02 13.15
N ALA A 48 6.34 9.85 12.79
CA ALA A 48 7.77 9.58 12.75
C ALA A 48 8.16 9.05 11.37
N GLY A 49 9.03 9.77 10.64
CA GLY A 49 9.62 9.32 9.38
C GLY A 49 10.85 8.45 9.64
N MET A 50 10.95 7.30 8.96
CA MET A 50 12.13 6.43 8.98
C MET A 50 12.59 6.20 7.53
N VAL A 51 13.86 6.47 7.25
CA VAL A 51 14.47 6.19 5.94
C VAL A 51 14.73 4.70 5.85
N VAL A 52 13.96 4.01 5.01
CA VAL A 52 14.03 2.55 4.86
C VAL A 52 14.00 2.18 3.38
N ASP A 53 15.07 1.53 2.91
CA ASP A 53 15.06 0.91 1.58
C ASP A 53 14.33 -0.43 1.64
N LEU A 54 13.13 -0.45 1.09
CA LEU A 54 12.28 -1.64 1.05
C LEU A 54 12.76 -2.71 0.05
N MET A 55 13.76 -2.41 -0.76
CA MET A 55 14.46 -3.40 -1.58
C MET A 55 15.32 -4.35 -0.73
N GLU A 56 15.65 -3.94 0.50
CA GLU A 56 16.53 -4.66 1.42
C GLU A 56 15.72 -5.28 2.58
N ALA A 57 15.54 -6.60 2.56
CA ALA A 57 14.77 -7.31 3.59
C ALA A 57 15.37 -7.14 5.01
N THR A 58 16.70 -6.93 5.12
CA THR A 58 17.37 -6.64 6.39
C THR A 58 16.99 -5.27 6.94
N ALA A 59 16.92 -4.24 6.09
CA ALA A 59 16.51 -2.89 6.49
C ALA A 59 15.06 -2.90 7.00
N ILE A 60 14.17 -3.64 6.34
CA ILE A 60 12.78 -3.82 6.81
C ILE A 60 12.77 -4.43 8.22
N LYS A 61 13.52 -5.51 8.44
CA LYS A 61 13.55 -6.19 9.74
C LYS A 61 14.08 -5.28 10.85
N GLU A 62 15.13 -4.52 10.58
CA GLU A 62 15.75 -3.58 11.52
C GLU A 62 14.78 -2.44 11.87
N ALA A 63 14.08 -1.87 10.87
CA ALA A 63 13.09 -0.82 11.09
C ALA A 63 11.93 -1.30 11.98
N PHE A 64 11.42 -2.50 11.78
CA PHE A 64 10.37 -3.05 12.65
C PHE A 64 10.89 -3.35 14.07
N ALA A 65 12.14 -3.78 14.23
CA ALA A 65 12.74 -3.96 15.56
C ALA A 65 12.90 -2.61 16.32
N GLU A 66 13.23 -1.54 15.60
CA GLU A 66 13.28 -0.18 16.17
C GLU A 66 11.89 0.27 16.63
N ILE A 67 10.84 0.04 15.82
CA ILE A 67 9.45 0.35 16.21
C ILE A 67 9.04 -0.43 17.47
N GLU A 68 9.42 -1.70 17.58
CA GLU A 68 9.15 -2.51 18.77
C GLU A 68 9.77 -1.84 20.03
N GLY A 69 11.04 -1.42 19.93
CA GLY A 69 11.74 -0.76 21.02
C GLY A 69 11.13 0.60 21.39
N MET A 70 10.68 1.37 20.43
CA MET A 70 10.14 2.73 20.63
C MET A 70 8.67 2.75 21.05
N LEU A 71 7.83 1.91 20.43
CA LEU A 71 6.37 1.98 20.51
C LEU A 71 5.71 0.68 21.02
N GLY A 72 6.51 -0.33 21.33
CA GLY A 72 6.04 -1.60 21.89
C GLY A 72 5.26 -2.49 20.92
N GLY A 73 5.25 -2.19 19.63
CA GLY A 73 4.66 -3.03 18.57
C GLY A 73 3.84 -2.26 17.54
N VAL A 74 3.12 -3.01 16.69
CA VAL A 74 2.36 -2.48 15.56
C VAL A 74 0.92 -2.97 15.63
N ASP A 75 -0.05 -2.10 15.34
CA ASP A 75 -1.48 -2.43 15.26
C ASP A 75 -2.00 -2.40 13.83
N VAL A 76 -1.39 -1.56 12.98
CA VAL A 76 -1.80 -1.33 11.60
C VAL A 76 -0.57 -1.33 10.69
N LEU A 77 -0.64 -2.06 9.58
CA LEU A 77 0.33 -1.97 8.48
C LEU A 77 -0.41 -1.58 7.21
N VAL A 78 0.07 -0.55 6.51
CA VAL A 78 -0.37 -0.20 5.17
C VAL A 78 0.80 -0.37 4.21
N ASN A 79 0.78 -1.42 3.40
CA ASN A 79 1.73 -1.64 2.32
C ASN A 79 1.31 -0.82 1.11
N ASN A 80 1.81 0.42 1.03
CA ASN A 80 1.50 1.35 -0.05
C ASN A 80 2.67 1.54 -1.03
N ALA A 81 3.91 1.30 -0.61
CA ALA A 81 5.08 1.41 -1.48
C ALA A 81 4.92 0.57 -2.76
N GLY A 82 5.31 1.15 -3.88
CA GLY A 82 5.25 0.47 -5.17
C GLY A 82 5.66 1.38 -6.31
N THR A 83 6.00 0.75 -7.43
CA THR A 83 6.37 1.42 -8.68
C THR A 83 5.73 0.72 -9.86
N CYS A 84 5.75 1.37 -11.02
CA CYS A 84 5.36 0.80 -12.30
C CYS A 84 6.40 1.17 -13.35
N PHE A 85 7.21 0.22 -13.75
CA PHE A 85 8.10 0.36 -14.90
C PHE A 85 7.32 0.03 -16.17
N MET A 86 7.60 0.73 -17.27
CA MET A 86 6.74 0.76 -18.45
C MET A 86 7.35 0.09 -19.70
N SER A 87 8.37 -0.76 -19.54
CA SER A 87 8.92 -1.52 -20.66
C SER A 87 7.89 -2.48 -21.24
N GLU A 88 7.86 -2.53 -22.58
CA GLU A 88 6.91 -3.36 -23.31
C GLU A 88 7.39 -4.82 -23.40
N PHE A 89 6.46 -5.75 -23.26
CA PHE A 89 6.74 -7.15 -23.54
C PHE A 89 6.88 -7.37 -25.06
N PRO A 90 7.92 -8.11 -25.57
CA PRO A 90 8.79 -9.04 -24.84
C PRO A 90 10.13 -8.48 -24.36
N ASP A 91 10.36 -7.17 -24.45
CA ASP A 91 11.66 -6.54 -24.25
C ASP A 91 11.88 -6.05 -22.81
N ILE A 92 11.10 -6.53 -21.85
CA ILE A 92 11.26 -6.19 -20.41
C ILE A 92 12.63 -6.68 -19.93
N PRO A 93 13.54 -5.79 -19.46
CA PRO A 93 14.82 -6.20 -18.90
C PRO A 93 14.66 -7.03 -17.63
N VAL A 94 15.58 -7.96 -17.39
CA VAL A 94 15.53 -8.84 -16.21
C VAL A 94 15.60 -8.03 -14.91
N ASP A 95 16.47 -7.03 -14.85
CA ASP A 95 16.62 -6.15 -13.68
C ASP A 95 15.37 -5.31 -13.41
N GLU A 96 14.67 -4.86 -14.48
CA GLU A 96 13.39 -4.17 -14.33
C GLU A 96 12.33 -5.10 -13.74
N PHE A 97 12.23 -6.32 -14.26
CA PHE A 97 11.32 -7.34 -13.72
C PHE A 97 11.62 -7.63 -12.24
N GLU A 98 12.88 -7.85 -11.90
CA GLU A 98 13.29 -8.15 -10.52
C GLU A 98 12.98 -6.98 -9.57
N ARG A 99 13.30 -5.75 -9.96
CA ARG A 99 12.98 -4.54 -9.17
C ARG A 99 11.48 -4.36 -8.99
N GLN A 100 10.69 -4.58 -10.05
CA GLN A 100 9.23 -4.50 -10.01
C GLN A 100 8.65 -5.49 -9.00
N MET A 101 9.10 -6.75 -9.05
CA MET A 101 8.64 -7.79 -8.13
C MET A 101 9.12 -7.56 -6.70
N THR A 102 10.36 -7.13 -6.53
CA THR A 102 10.94 -6.89 -5.20
C THR A 102 10.20 -5.78 -4.49
N LEU A 103 10.01 -4.61 -5.10
CA LEU A 103 9.35 -3.49 -4.44
C LEU A 103 7.85 -3.71 -4.25
N ASN A 104 7.15 -4.24 -5.28
CA ASN A 104 5.68 -4.33 -5.22
C ASN A 104 5.15 -5.54 -4.46
N PHE A 105 5.94 -6.62 -4.35
CA PHE A 105 5.50 -7.85 -3.71
C PHE A 105 6.41 -8.29 -2.55
N SER A 106 7.73 -8.49 -2.79
CA SER A 106 8.61 -9.02 -1.76
C SER A 106 8.73 -8.08 -0.55
N ALA A 107 8.79 -6.78 -0.77
CA ALA A 107 8.79 -5.78 0.29
C ALA A 107 7.55 -5.88 1.18
N ALA A 108 6.35 -5.92 0.57
CA ALA A 108 5.10 -6.09 1.31
C ALA A 108 5.05 -7.42 2.06
N PHE A 109 5.56 -8.51 1.46
CA PHE A 109 5.66 -9.80 2.10
C PHE A 109 6.53 -9.74 3.37
N HIS A 110 7.72 -9.12 3.30
CA HIS A 110 8.61 -8.97 4.45
C HIS A 110 8.05 -8.02 5.51
N CYS A 111 7.40 -6.92 5.11
CA CYS A 111 6.69 -6.05 6.04
C CYS A 111 5.56 -6.79 6.77
N CYS A 112 4.76 -7.60 6.06
CA CYS A 112 3.74 -8.44 6.68
C CYS A 112 4.35 -9.44 7.68
N GLN A 113 5.46 -10.11 7.33
CA GLN A 113 6.15 -11.04 8.24
C GLN A 113 6.62 -10.36 9.53
N ALA A 114 7.19 -9.16 9.43
CA ALA A 114 7.66 -8.40 10.58
C ALA A 114 6.49 -7.86 11.42
N ALA A 115 5.52 -7.23 10.79
CA ALA A 115 4.36 -6.64 11.46
C ALA A 115 3.52 -7.69 12.21
N ILE A 116 3.24 -8.84 11.59
CA ILE A 116 2.44 -9.90 12.22
C ILE A 116 3.06 -10.37 13.54
N LYS A 117 4.39 -10.45 13.62
CA LYS A 117 5.08 -10.80 14.87
C LYS A 117 4.85 -9.76 15.96
N LEU A 118 4.84 -8.47 15.60
CA LEU A 118 4.61 -7.36 16.52
C LEU A 118 3.13 -7.12 16.83
N MET A 119 2.24 -7.68 16.02
CA MET A 119 0.79 -7.68 16.25
C MET A 119 0.34 -8.76 17.24
N ALA A 120 1.15 -9.78 17.45
CA ALA A 120 0.82 -10.91 18.31
C ALA A 120 0.60 -10.44 19.76
N GLY A 121 -0.50 -10.92 20.38
CA GLY A 121 -0.82 -10.62 21.78
C GLY A 121 -1.31 -9.19 22.07
N ARG A 122 -1.44 -8.32 21.07
CA ARG A 122 -1.99 -6.96 21.24
C ARG A 122 -3.53 -7.00 21.28
N ASP A 123 -4.15 -6.05 21.97
CA ASP A 123 -5.60 -5.99 22.13
C ASP A 123 -6.34 -5.52 20.87
N GLY A 124 -7.56 -6.02 20.68
CA GLY A 124 -8.45 -5.65 19.60
C GLY A 124 -8.10 -6.33 18.26
N VAL A 125 -8.67 -5.85 17.16
CA VAL A 125 -8.39 -6.34 15.81
C VAL A 125 -7.26 -5.51 15.20
N ARG A 126 -6.18 -6.18 14.77
CA ARG A 126 -5.06 -5.58 14.05
C ARG A 126 -5.36 -5.61 12.57
N LYS A 127 -4.74 -4.72 11.81
CA LYS A 127 -5.10 -4.46 10.42
C LYS A 127 -3.89 -4.47 9.49
N ILE A 128 -4.00 -5.17 8.38
CA ILE A 128 -3.07 -5.05 7.25
C ILE A 128 -3.90 -4.61 6.04
N VAL A 129 -3.48 -3.53 5.40
CA VAL A 129 -4.07 -3.04 4.16
C VAL A 129 -2.98 -2.99 3.09
N ASN A 130 -3.18 -3.75 2.02
CA ASN A 130 -2.27 -3.78 0.88
C ASN A 130 -2.83 -2.90 -0.23
N ILE A 131 -2.02 -1.99 -0.79
CA ILE A 131 -2.40 -1.19 -1.96
C ILE A 131 -1.98 -1.95 -3.22
N SER A 132 -2.96 -2.62 -3.81
CA SER A 132 -2.85 -3.35 -5.07
C SER A 132 -3.08 -2.42 -6.28
N SER A 133 -3.70 -2.92 -7.33
CA SER A 133 -4.10 -2.16 -8.52
C SER A 133 -5.28 -2.83 -9.21
N ASN A 134 -6.17 -2.04 -9.77
CA ASN A 134 -7.18 -2.53 -10.73
C ASN A 134 -6.49 -3.23 -11.93
N GLY A 135 -5.26 -2.87 -12.26
CA GLY A 135 -4.45 -3.53 -13.29
C GLY A 135 -4.25 -5.03 -13.06
N ALA A 136 -4.33 -5.54 -11.82
CA ALA A 136 -4.31 -6.97 -11.55
C ALA A 136 -5.52 -7.71 -12.15
N TYR A 137 -6.59 -7.01 -12.48
CA TYR A 137 -7.89 -7.55 -12.94
C TYR A 137 -8.29 -7.10 -14.34
N ASN A 138 -7.84 -5.93 -14.77
CA ASN A 138 -8.17 -5.35 -16.08
C ASN A 138 -6.98 -5.47 -17.03
N PHE A 139 -7.23 -6.12 -18.18
CA PHE A 139 -6.21 -6.38 -19.21
C PHE A 139 -6.29 -5.39 -20.40
N ASP A 140 -7.20 -4.43 -20.37
CA ASP A 140 -7.37 -3.43 -21.45
C ASP A 140 -6.52 -2.18 -21.23
N VAL A 141 -5.62 -2.18 -20.23
CA VAL A 141 -4.92 -0.99 -19.81
C VAL A 141 -3.43 -1.11 -20.04
N PHE A 142 -2.80 0.03 -20.00
CA PHE A 142 -1.41 0.33 -20.22
C PHE A 142 -0.43 -0.34 -19.24
N ASP A 143 -0.93 -1.04 -18.21
CA ASP A 143 -0.09 -1.67 -17.20
C ASP A 143 0.70 -2.85 -17.77
N PRO A 144 2.01 -2.88 -17.68
CA PRO A 144 2.83 -3.97 -18.17
C PRO A 144 2.60 -5.28 -17.39
N PRO A 145 2.84 -6.45 -18.00
CA PRO A 145 2.51 -7.74 -17.39
C PRO A 145 3.23 -8.02 -16.07
N HIS A 146 4.47 -7.57 -15.88
CA HIS A 146 5.21 -7.74 -14.63
C HIS A 146 4.64 -6.88 -13.48
N TYR A 147 4.13 -5.67 -13.76
CA TYR A 147 3.41 -4.86 -12.79
C TYR A 147 2.12 -5.58 -12.36
N ARG A 148 1.30 -6.00 -13.32
CA ARG A 148 0.05 -6.74 -13.06
C ARG A 148 0.30 -8.00 -12.24
N ALA A 149 1.32 -8.78 -12.60
CA ALA A 149 1.71 -9.99 -11.89
C ALA A 149 2.08 -9.70 -10.44
N SER A 150 2.85 -8.62 -10.18
CA SER A 150 3.23 -8.22 -8.83
C SER A 150 2.02 -7.85 -7.96
N LYS A 151 1.05 -7.13 -8.52
CA LYS A 151 -0.18 -6.74 -7.81
C LYS A 151 -1.16 -7.90 -7.62
N ALA A 152 -1.26 -8.82 -8.58
CA ALA A 152 -2.02 -10.05 -8.42
C ALA A 152 -1.43 -10.98 -7.34
N ALA A 153 -0.08 -11.06 -7.25
CA ALA A 153 0.59 -11.79 -6.18
C ALA A 153 0.30 -11.19 -4.80
N LEU A 154 0.25 -9.86 -4.68
CA LEU A 154 -0.10 -9.16 -3.45
C LEU A 154 -1.54 -9.44 -3.01
N ASP A 155 -2.49 -9.49 -3.95
CA ASP A 155 -3.88 -9.84 -3.67
C ASP A 155 -4.05 -11.30 -3.24
N ASN A 156 -3.23 -12.20 -3.79
CA ASN A 156 -3.22 -13.59 -3.35
C ASN A 156 -2.66 -13.72 -1.92
N LEU A 157 -1.56 -13.02 -1.62
CA LEU A 157 -0.98 -12.95 -0.27
C LEU A 157 -2.02 -12.42 0.74
N THR A 158 -2.78 -11.38 0.38
CA THR A 158 -3.86 -10.83 1.20
C THR A 158 -4.85 -11.90 1.65
N LYS A 159 -5.31 -12.74 0.72
CA LYS A 159 -6.28 -13.82 0.99
C LYS A 159 -5.69 -14.92 1.87
N ASP A 160 -4.43 -15.30 1.60
CA ASP A 160 -3.75 -16.34 2.38
C ASP A 160 -3.51 -15.88 3.82
N LEU A 161 -2.98 -14.67 4.03
CA LEU A 161 -2.75 -14.11 5.37
C LEU A 161 -4.07 -13.90 6.14
N ALA A 162 -5.11 -13.41 5.48
CA ALA A 162 -6.43 -13.24 6.09
C ALA A 162 -6.96 -14.55 6.68
N ARG A 163 -6.82 -15.65 5.93
CA ARG A 163 -7.23 -16.98 6.40
C ARG A 163 -6.36 -17.51 7.52
N ARG A 164 -5.03 -17.36 7.41
CA ARG A 164 -4.07 -17.89 8.40
C ARG A 164 -4.17 -17.23 9.75
N PHE A 165 -4.39 -15.92 9.77
CA PHE A 165 -4.34 -15.11 10.99
C PHE A 165 -5.70 -14.61 11.47
N ALA A 166 -6.81 -15.19 10.97
CA ALA A 166 -8.16 -14.87 11.41
C ALA A 166 -8.38 -15.12 12.91
N SER A 167 -7.89 -16.28 13.43
CA SER A 167 -7.98 -16.63 14.86
C SER A 167 -7.15 -15.70 15.74
N ASP A 168 -6.08 -15.12 15.19
CA ASP A 168 -5.22 -14.17 15.89
C ASP A 168 -5.77 -12.74 15.86
N LYS A 169 -6.98 -12.56 15.32
CA LYS A 169 -7.65 -11.26 15.15
C LYS A 169 -6.83 -10.27 14.32
N ILE A 170 -6.19 -10.74 13.25
CA ILE A 170 -5.51 -9.91 12.26
C ILE A 170 -6.35 -9.92 10.99
N ALA A 171 -6.96 -8.78 10.67
CA ALA A 171 -7.72 -8.59 9.45
C ALA A 171 -6.80 -8.08 8.34
N VAL A 172 -6.80 -8.76 7.20
CA VAL A 172 -5.95 -8.42 6.05
C VAL A 172 -6.83 -8.18 4.83
N ASN A 173 -6.75 -6.99 4.26
CA ASN A 173 -7.51 -6.62 3.06
C ASN A 173 -6.60 -5.93 2.04
N SER A 174 -7.04 -5.89 0.81
CA SER A 174 -6.40 -5.16 -0.29
C SER A 174 -7.36 -4.11 -0.85
N ILE A 175 -6.82 -2.98 -1.21
CA ILE A 175 -7.48 -1.96 -2.03
C ILE A 175 -6.79 -1.99 -3.40
N ALA A 176 -7.57 -2.10 -4.47
CA ALA A 176 -7.11 -2.14 -5.85
C ALA A 176 -7.61 -0.90 -6.62
N PRO A 177 -6.90 0.24 -6.51
CA PRO A 177 -7.30 1.46 -7.20
C PRO A 177 -7.10 1.35 -8.69
N ALA A 178 -7.97 2.00 -9.47
CA ALA A 178 -7.70 2.38 -10.85
C ALA A 178 -6.87 3.68 -10.88
N MET A 179 -6.99 4.47 -11.97
CA MET A 179 -6.25 5.71 -12.15
C MET A 179 -6.40 6.65 -10.94
N THR A 180 -5.31 6.86 -10.21
CA THR A 180 -5.25 7.77 -9.05
C THR A 180 -4.17 8.80 -9.30
N GLU A 181 -4.51 10.08 -9.14
CA GLU A 181 -3.61 11.20 -9.40
C GLU A 181 -2.45 11.22 -8.39
N THR A 182 -1.28 10.81 -8.86
CA THR A 182 -0.05 10.73 -8.06
C THR A 182 1.13 11.14 -8.91
N PRO A 183 2.30 11.45 -8.32
CA PRO A 183 3.53 11.68 -9.08
C PRO A 183 3.90 10.55 -10.05
N LEU A 184 3.41 9.33 -9.83
CA LEU A 184 3.59 8.19 -10.75
C LEU A 184 3.00 8.47 -12.14
N PHE A 185 2.04 9.39 -12.27
CA PHE A 185 1.55 9.84 -13.59
C PHE A 185 2.62 10.47 -14.46
N GLY A 186 3.70 10.99 -13.86
CA GLY A 186 4.83 11.56 -14.59
C GLY A 186 5.58 10.58 -15.51
N VAL A 187 5.36 9.27 -15.38
CA VAL A 187 5.91 8.27 -16.30
C VAL A 187 5.10 8.12 -17.60
N LEU A 188 3.88 8.68 -17.64
CA LEU A 188 2.97 8.63 -18.79
C LEU A 188 3.07 9.91 -19.60
N SER A 189 2.98 9.80 -20.94
CA SER A 189 2.79 11.00 -21.77
C SER A 189 1.41 11.60 -21.54
N GLU A 190 1.26 12.91 -21.80
CA GLU A 190 -0.01 13.62 -21.64
C GLU A 190 -1.16 12.96 -22.44
N ASP A 191 -0.87 12.52 -23.68
CA ASP A 191 -1.85 11.84 -24.54
C ASP A 191 -2.32 10.50 -23.96
N VAL A 192 -1.39 9.71 -23.39
CA VAL A 192 -1.71 8.43 -22.74
C VAL A 192 -2.51 8.67 -21.48
N LEU A 193 -2.11 9.64 -20.66
CA LEU A 193 -2.83 10.03 -19.46
C LEU A 193 -4.25 10.50 -19.78
N ALA A 194 -4.42 11.39 -20.76
CA ALA A 194 -5.73 11.88 -21.17
C ALA A 194 -6.65 10.75 -21.65
N LYS A 195 -6.13 9.79 -22.44
CA LYS A 195 -6.89 8.61 -22.88
C LYS A 195 -7.30 7.73 -21.71
N ALA A 196 -6.40 7.50 -20.75
CA ALA A 196 -6.68 6.69 -19.59
C ALA A 196 -7.73 7.33 -18.67
N VAL A 197 -7.65 8.65 -18.45
CA VAL A 197 -8.64 9.42 -17.69
C VAL A 197 -10.00 9.43 -18.39
N ALA A 198 -10.03 9.55 -19.73
CA ALA A 198 -11.28 9.53 -20.49
C ALA A 198 -12.03 8.19 -20.39
N GLN A 199 -11.34 7.09 -20.05
CA GLN A 199 -11.96 5.80 -19.80
C GLN A 199 -12.59 5.69 -18.40
N MET A 200 -12.31 6.64 -17.51
CA MET A 200 -12.90 6.64 -16.17
C MET A 200 -14.35 7.14 -16.23
N PRO A 201 -15.33 6.40 -15.66
CA PRO A 201 -16.75 6.75 -15.74
C PRO A 201 -17.12 8.15 -15.24
N HIS A 202 -16.38 8.66 -14.25
CA HIS A 202 -16.60 10.04 -13.75
C HIS A 202 -15.79 11.10 -14.50
N GLY A 203 -15.11 10.75 -15.60
CA GLY A 203 -14.31 11.68 -16.40
C GLY A 203 -13.09 12.27 -15.69
N ARG A 204 -12.63 11.64 -14.61
CA ARG A 204 -11.47 12.07 -13.83
C ARG A 204 -10.72 10.90 -13.21
N ALA A 205 -9.44 11.10 -12.92
CA ALA A 205 -8.71 10.22 -12.03
C ALA A 205 -9.27 10.32 -10.59
N MET A 206 -9.05 9.29 -9.79
CA MET A 206 -9.32 9.35 -8.36
C MET A 206 -8.26 10.21 -7.66
N GLN A 207 -8.61 10.76 -6.51
CA GLN A 207 -7.69 11.53 -5.68
C GLN A 207 -7.07 10.63 -4.61
N PRO A 208 -5.82 10.86 -4.20
CA PRO A 208 -5.17 10.14 -3.10
C PRO A 208 -6.01 10.10 -1.81
N ALA A 209 -6.73 11.17 -1.51
CA ALA A 209 -7.61 11.25 -0.34
C ALA A 209 -8.76 10.24 -0.41
N GLU A 210 -9.31 9.97 -1.60
CA GLU A 210 -10.38 8.97 -1.77
C GLU A 210 -9.86 7.55 -1.42
N ILE A 211 -8.60 7.25 -1.73
CA ILE A 211 -7.99 5.98 -1.35
C ILE A 211 -7.70 5.95 0.15
N ALA A 212 -7.21 7.06 0.72
CA ALA A 212 -6.95 7.19 2.15
C ALA A 212 -8.24 7.01 2.99
N ASP A 213 -9.39 7.49 2.50
CA ASP A 213 -10.69 7.28 3.15
C ASP A 213 -11.06 5.80 3.25
N TRP A 214 -10.81 5.02 2.21
CA TRP A 214 -11.02 3.57 2.24
C TRP A 214 -10.04 2.85 3.18
N VAL A 215 -8.78 3.29 3.24
CA VAL A 215 -7.81 2.80 4.24
C VAL A 215 -8.33 3.09 5.64
N GLY A 216 -8.76 4.32 5.93
CA GLY A 216 -9.32 4.73 7.21
C GLY A 216 -10.54 3.88 7.61
N PHE A 217 -11.46 3.58 6.67
CA PHE A 217 -12.57 2.69 6.91
C PHE A 217 -12.12 1.28 7.30
N LEU A 218 -11.20 0.67 6.55
CA LEU A 218 -10.71 -0.68 6.85
C LEU A 218 -9.96 -0.77 8.17
N VAL A 219 -9.27 0.31 8.57
CA VAL A 219 -8.51 0.39 9.83
C VAL A 219 -9.43 0.67 11.03
N SER A 220 -10.58 1.31 10.81
CA SER A 220 -11.55 1.63 11.86
C SER A 220 -12.22 0.37 12.46
N PRO A 221 -12.93 0.50 13.58
CA PRO A 221 -13.74 -0.61 14.13
C PRO A 221 -14.82 -1.11 13.17
N ALA A 222 -15.35 -0.27 12.27
CA ALA A 222 -16.30 -0.69 11.24
C ALA A 222 -15.71 -1.73 10.26
N GLY A 223 -14.40 -1.70 10.06
CA GLY A 223 -13.66 -2.66 9.24
C GLY A 223 -13.25 -3.96 9.97
N ASP A 224 -13.62 -4.16 11.25
CA ASP A 224 -13.15 -5.33 12.03
C ASP A 224 -13.61 -6.68 11.47
N ILE A 225 -14.76 -6.72 10.83
CA ILE A 225 -15.32 -7.92 10.22
C ILE A 225 -14.86 -8.15 8.78
N SER A 226 -14.13 -7.20 8.19
CA SER A 226 -13.63 -7.30 6.82
C SER A 226 -12.24 -7.95 6.81
N SER A 227 -12.10 -9.12 6.19
CA SER A 227 -10.82 -9.79 6.00
C SER A 227 -10.83 -10.67 4.75
N GLY A 228 -9.74 -10.68 4.00
CA GLY A 228 -9.57 -11.47 2.77
C GLY A 228 -10.18 -10.83 1.53
N ASN A 229 -10.62 -9.57 1.60
CA ASN A 229 -11.26 -8.89 0.49
C ASN A 229 -10.24 -8.11 -0.35
N VAL A 230 -10.52 -8.05 -1.66
CA VAL A 230 -9.89 -7.11 -2.58
C VAL A 230 -10.96 -6.13 -3.02
N ILE A 231 -10.81 -4.88 -2.62
CA ILE A 231 -11.78 -3.81 -2.87
C ILE A 231 -11.31 -3.03 -4.10
N ILE A 232 -11.98 -3.27 -5.22
CA ILE A 232 -11.65 -2.61 -6.49
C ILE A 232 -12.32 -1.23 -6.50
N LEU A 233 -11.51 -0.18 -6.61
CA LEU A 233 -11.96 1.20 -6.71
C LEU A 233 -11.70 1.71 -8.13
N ASN A 234 -12.74 1.71 -8.98
CA ASN A 234 -12.62 2.02 -10.40
C ASN A 234 -13.82 2.79 -10.97
N GLN A 235 -14.62 3.41 -10.11
CA GLN A 235 -15.82 4.17 -10.48
C GLN A 235 -16.87 3.33 -11.24
N GLY A 236 -16.79 2.00 -11.20
CA GLY A 236 -17.67 1.10 -11.94
C GLY A 236 -17.21 0.80 -13.37
N ARG A 237 -15.99 1.18 -13.77
CA ARG A 237 -15.45 0.94 -15.13
C ARG A 237 -15.41 -0.55 -15.49
N ASP A 238 -14.95 -1.38 -14.58
CA ASP A 238 -14.76 -2.81 -14.79
C ASP A 238 -15.56 -3.58 -13.74
N VAL A 239 -16.79 -3.91 -14.04
CA VAL A 239 -17.67 -4.71 -13.15
C VAL A 239 -17.47 -6.19 -13.47
N ARG A 240 -17.28 -7.02 -12.43
CA ARG A 240 -17.11 -8.47 -12.53
C ARG A 240 -18.06 -9.20 -11.60
#